data_8b81da205d2c9927edf53d183c36056c
#
_entry.id   8b81da205d2c9927edf53d183c36056c
#
_cell.length_a   1.000
_cell.length_b   1.000
_cell.length_c   1.000
_cell.angle_alpha   90.00
_cell.angle_beta   90.00
_cell.angle_gamma   90.00
#
_symmetry.space_group_name_H-M   'P 1'
#
loop_
_entity.id
_entity.type
_entity.pdbx_description
1 polymer ?
#
loop_
_entity_poly.entity_id
_entity_poly.type
_entity_poly.pdbx_seq_one_letter_code
_entity_poly.pdbx_strand_id
1 'polypeptide(L)'
;MDFGRNSVERALQDKDAHRSKLKNLISLTAVRVVLMLLLLIAAIAVSFVLGAIRGIVDSAPELKPDSIAPMGFATSVYDATGNQVETLVMAGSNREEATYEELPKNLINAFVAIEDERFWQHNGVDTRSIMRAVVGVIRGTSSSGGGSTITQQLIKNNLFNGGREKSFGEKLTRKIQEQYLAMKLERIMSKEVILTNYLNTINLGSNALGVKVASRRYFNKEVKDLTLSECTVLAGITQNPSRLNPITGRQANEEKRKVILRYMLRQGYITKEEQEAALADNVYDRIENADLVSKEKATHTYSYFTDELVSQVQQDLKDKFGYTDTQAHNLLYSGGLSIYTTQDPALQAIVDGEINNPANYAVTKYALEYRLSVKRANGEVQNYSERNVLANKGKDFDGLYRTDAEAKADAEAFRASVVNPAEDQIVGESLHIILEPQDSFVLMEQSTGQVKALSGGRGEKTVSLSLNRATDSYRQPGSTFKVLSAFAPAIDACGQTLGSVYYDGPYEANGKQFRNWYGDDNYL
;
A
#
# COMPACT_ATOMS: atom_id res chain seq x y z
N MET A 1 50.39 74.61 41.41
CA MET A 1 50.37 73.33 40.64
C MET A 1 51.81 72.82 40.67
N ASP A 2 52.03 71.66 41.21
CA ASP A 2 53.33 71.01 41.23
C ASP A 2 53.54 70.28 39.89
N PHE A 3 54.44 70.84 39.06
CA PHE A 3 54.81 70.28 37.79
C PHE A 3 56.07 69.40 37.85
N GLY A 4 56.38 68.91 39.02
CA GLY A 4 57.50 68.02 39.23
C GLY A 4 57.32 66.69 38.40
N ARG A 5 58.47 66.17 37.91
CA ARG A 5 58.51 64.96 37.07
C ARG A 5 57.72 63.81 37.65
N ASN A 6 57.70 63.64 38.99
CA ASN A 6 56.95 62.57 39.67
C ASN A 6 55.40 62.77 39.65
N SER A 7 54.94 64.04 39.64
CA SER A 7 53.51 64.32 39.54
C SER A 7 52.94 64.13 38.11
N VAL A 8 53.78 64.43 37.14
CA VAL A 8 53.46 64.17 35.68
C VAL A 8 53.42 62.64 35.40
N GLU A 9 54.41 61.90 35.90
CA GLU A 9 54.44 60.43 35.76
C GLU A 9 53.23 59.74 36.43
N ARG A 10 52.82 60.17 37.63
CA ARG A 10 51.59 59.67 38.28
C ARG A 10 50.34 60.01 37.48
N ALA A 11 50.22 61.23 36.95
CA ALA A 11 49.07 61.61 36.15
C ALA A 11 49.00 60.83 34.81
N LEU A 12 50.14 60.44 34.20
CA LEU A 12 50.21 59.59 33.04
C LEU A 12 49.84 58.15 33.39
N GLN A 13 50.33 57.60 34.50
CA GLN A 13 49.95 56.26 34.95
C GLN A 13 48.46 56.16 35.28
N ASP A 14 47.85 57.19 35.88
CA ASP A 14 46.42 57.24 36.17
C ASP A 14 45.59 57.30 34.83
N LYS A 15 46.07 58.05 33.84
CA LYS A 15 45.39 58.10 32.51
C LYS A 15 45.47 56.77 31.77
N ASP A 16 46.60 56.04 31.83
CA ASP A 16 46.74 54.73 31.21
C ASP A 16 45.96 53.67 31.97
N ALA A 17 45.90 53.71 33.32
CA ALA A 17 45.02 52.85 34.11
C ALA A 17 43.54 53.11 33.82
N HIS A 18 43.15 54.39 33.61
CA HIS A 18 41.74 54.72 33.26
C HIS A 18 41.37 54.25 31.85
N ARG A 19 42.31 54.41 30.89
CA ARG A 19 42.15 53.91 29.50
C ARG A 19 42.05 52.36 29.47
N SER A 20 42.83 51.64 30.25
CA SER A 20 42.81 50.19 30.33
C SER A 20 41.49 49.69 30.96
N LYS A 21 41.01 50.34 32.03
CA LYS A 21 39.69 50.04 32.64
C LYS A 21 38.53 50.29 31.68
N LEU A 22 38.59 51.39 30.88
CA LEU A 22 37.56 51.72 29.90
C LEU A 22 37.56 50.71 28.74
N LYS A 23 38.73 50.30 28.23
CA LYS A 23 38.88 49.25 27.19
C LYS A 23 38.33 47.90 27.70
N ASN A 24 38.62 47.52 28.91
CA ASN A 24 38.11 46.28 29.51
C ASN A 24 36.60 46.34 29.73
N LEU A 25 36.04 47.49 30.13
CA LEU A 25 34.61 47.69 30.30
C LEU A 25 33.87 47.63 28.97
N ILE A 26 34.41 48.26 27.92
CA ILE A 26 33.84 48.20 26.54
C ILE A 26 33.94 46.78 25.99
N SER A 27 35.06 46.09 26.19
CA SER A 27 35.23 44.68 25.81
C SER A 27 34.24 43.75 26.51
N LEU A 28 34.05 43.88 27.84
CA LEU A 28 33.08 43.12 28.60
C LEU A 28 31.63 43.40 28.18
N THR A 29 31.31 44.66 27.87
CA THR A 29 29.97 45.03 27.38
C THR A 29 29.73 44.50 25.99
N ALA A 30 30.69 44.55 25.09
CA ALA A 30 30.60 43.96 23.75
C ALA A 30 30.39 42.44 23.84
N VAL A 31 31.15 41.73 24.70
CA VAL A 31 30.94 40.28 24.89
C VAL A 31 29.55 39.98 25.43
N ARG A 32 29.01 40.76 26.36
CA ARG A 32 27.64 40.60 26.88
C ARG A 32 26.59 40.82 25.81
N VAL A 33 26.76 41.82 24.95
CA VAL A 33 25.83 42.09 23.81
C VAL A 33 25.87 40.94 22.83
N VAL A 34 27.05 40.42 22.48
CA VAL A 34 27.19 39.26 21.57
C VAL A 34 26.51 38.02 22.16
N LEU A 35 26.73 37.75 23.47
CA LEU A 35 26.08 36.63 24.15
C LEU A 35 24.56 36.77 24.16
N MET A 36 24.03 37.97 24.43
CA MET A 36 22.58 38.23 24.39
C MET A 36 22.00 38.03 22.97
N LEU A 37 22.71 38.47 21.91
CA LEU A 37 22.30 38.26 20.52
C LEU A 37 22.30 36.75 20.16
N LEU A 38 23.32 36.01 20.59
CA LEU A 38 23.38 34.56 20.39
C LEU A 38 22.22 33.84 21.12
N LEU A 39 21.90 34.25 22.35
CA LEU A 39 20.76 33.72 23.09
C LEU A 39 19.42 34.06 22.41
N LEU A 40 19.29 35.28 21.88
CA LEU A 40 18.09 35.69 21.13
C LEU A 40 17.93 34.87 19.84
N ILE A 41 19.00 34.71 19.06
CA ILE A 41 19.00 33.87 17.86
C ILE A 41 18.64 32.42 18.20
N ALA A 42 19.22 31.88 19.27
CA ALA A 42 18.90 30.53 19.74
C ALA A 42 17.42 30.42 20.17
N ALA A 43 16.87 31.41 20.87
CA ALA A 43 15.45 31.43 21.25
C ALA A 43 14.52 31.49 20.03
N ILE A 44 14.85 32.32 19.04
CA ILE A 44 14.10 32.39 17.77
C ILE A 44 14.15 31.04 17.02
N ALA A 45 15.35 30.44 16.93
CA ALA A 45 15.50 29.13 16.27
C ALA A 45 14.70 28.03 16.98
N VAL A 46 14.74 27.99 18.30
CA VAL A 46 13.94 27.04 19.10
C VAL A 46 12.44 27.27 18.90
N SER A 47 11.99 28.53 18.91
CA SER A 47 10.58 28.87 18.69
C SER A 47 10.10 28.46 17.28
N PHE A 48 10.94 28.65 16.26
CA PHE A 48 10.66 28.22 14.89
C PHE A 48 10.52 26.69 14.81
N VAL A 49 11.45 25.94 15.42
CA VAL A 49 11.41 24.47 15.46
C VAL A 49 10.16 23.97 16.18
N LEU A 50 9.81 24.56 17.33
CA LEU A 50 8.60 24.18 18.07
C LEU A 50 7.33 24.50 17.29
N GLY A 51 7.28 25.64 16.59
CA GLY A 51 6.17 25.99 15.69
C GLY A 51 6.02 25.00 14.53
N ALA A 52 7.13 24.61 13.90
CA ALA A 52 7.13 23.60 12.84
C ALA A 52 6.65 22.23 13.34
N ILE A 53 7.16 21.78 14.50
CA ILE A 53 6.71 20.52 15.12
C ILE A 53 5.21 20.57 15.41
N ARG A 54 4.71 21.69 15.95
CA ARG A 54 3.27 21.85 16.23
C ARG A 54 2.44 21.76 14.94
N GLY A 55 2.86 22.45 13.88
CA GLY A 55 2.17 22.37 12.59
C GLY A 55 2.13 20.94 12.03
N ILE A 56 3.21 20.17 12.18
CA ILE A 56 3.27 18.76 11.81
C ILE A 56 2.30 17.92 12.65
N VAL A 57 2.26 18.14 13.96
CA VAL A 57 1.36 17.42 14.88
C VAL A 57 -0.11 17.75 14.60
N ASP A 58 -0.43 19.01 14.33
CA ASP A 58 -1.79 19.46 14.03
C ASP A 58 -2.31 18.90 12.67
N SER A 59 -1.39 18.53 11.78
CA SER A 59 -1.71 17.84 10.51
C SER A 59 -1.73 16.31 10.61
N ALA A 60 -1.53 15.73 11.80
CA ALA A 60 -1.55 14.28 11.98
C ALA A 60 -2.96 13.72 11.75
N PRO A 61 -3.08 12.52 11.14
CA PRO A 61 -4.36 11.87 10.95
C PRO A 61 -5.07 11.63 12.30
N GLU A 62 -6.40 11.68 12.28
CA GLU A 62 -7.17 11.43 13.49
C GLU A 62 -6.99 9.99 13.97
N LEU A 63 -6.66 9.84 15.24
CA LEU A 63 -6.53 8.55 15.88
C LEU A 63 -7.90 8.07 16.36
N LYS A 64 -8.54 7.21 15.58
CA LYS A 64 -9.75 6.49 15.98
C LYS A 64 -9.36 5.09 16.47
N PRO A 65 -9.89 4.58 17.59
CA PRO A 65 -9.62 3.22 18.05
C PRO A 65 -9.84 2.17 16.95
N ASP A 66 -10.93 2.33 16.20
CA ASP A 66 -11.32 1.43 15.12
C ASP A 66 -10.35 1.44 13.92
N SER A 67 -9.54 2.47 13.75
CA SER A 67 -8.54 2.54 12.67
C SER A 67 -7.23 1.81 12.98
N ILE A 68 -7.08 1.31 14.20
CA ILE A 68 -5.87 0.65 14.72
C ILE A 68 -6.14 -0.78 15.18
N ALA A 69 -7.35 -1.04 15.66
CA ALA A 69 -7.77 -2.40 15.93
C ALA A 69 -7.76 -3.21 14.63
N PRO A 70 -7.20 -4.42 14.60
CA PRO A 70 -7.46 -5.31 13.50
C PRO A 70 -8.98 -5.53 13.48
N MET A 71 -9.62 -5.05 12.44
CA MET A 71 -11.04 -5.24 12.28
C MET A 71 -11.23 -6.61 11.64
N GLY A 72 -11.49 -7.62 12.46
CA GLY A 72 -11.60 -9.02 12.05
C GLY A 72 -12.91 -9.38 11.37
N PHE A 73 -13.73 -8.42 11.00
CA PHE A 73 -15.03 -8.68 10.39
C PHE A 73 -14.96 -8.42 8.89
N ALA A 74 -15.21 -9.47 8.10
CA ALA A 74 -15.40 -9.33 6.67
C ALA A 74 -16.57 -8.39 6.38
N THR A 75 -16.41 -7.51 5.40
CA THR A 75 -17.48 -6.63 4.94
C THR A 75 -18.44 -7.41 4.07
N SER A 76 -19.73 -7.30 4.38
CA SER A 76 -20.81 -7.92 3.62
C SER A 76 -21.39 -6.94 2.62
N VAL A 77 -21.61 -7.41 1.39
CA VAL A 77 -22.26 -6.65 0.31
C VAL A 77 -23.66 -7.24 0.07
N TYR A 78 -24.64 -6.38 0.04
CA TYR A 78 -26.05 -6.72 -0.17
C TYR A 78 -26.56 -6.12 -1.47
N ASP A 79 -27.41 -6.87 -2.17
CA ASP A 79 -28.12 -6.40 -3.36
C ASP A 79 -29.27 -5.42 -3.03
N ALA A 80 -29.98 -4.97 -4.06
CA ALA A 80 -31.12 -4.07 -3.90
C ALA A 80 -32.32 -4.71 -3.14
N THR A 81 -32.36 -6.04 -3.01
CA THR A 81 -33.39 -6.77 -2.29
C THR A 81 -32.98 -7.10 -0.84
N GLY A 82 -31.73 -6.79 -0.46
CA GLY A 82 -31.19 -7.04 0.87
C GLY A 82 -30.58 -8.44 1.05
N ASN A 83 -30.41 -9.22 -0.01
CA ASN A 83 -29.68 -10.48 0.05
C ASN A 83 -28.18 -10.22 0.00
N GLN A 84 -27.41 -10.96 0.79
CA GLN A 84 -25.96 -10.92 0.73
C GLN A 84 -25.45 -11.57 -0.56
N VAL A 85 -24.79 -10.79 -1.42
CA VAL A 85 -24.27 -11.23 -2.72
C VAL A 85 -22.77 -11.43 -2.70
N GLU A 86 -22.06 -10.76 -1.77
CA GLU A 86 -20.61 -10.82 -1.74
C GLU A 86 -20.08 -10.63 -0.31
N THR A 87 -18.88 -11.16 -0.07
CA THR A 87 -18.08 -10.88 1.13
C THR A 87 -16.73 -10.34 0.71
N LEU A 88 -16.45 -9.09 1.05
CA LEU A 88 -15.15 -8.51 0.74
C LEU A 88 -14.11 -9.03 1.72
N VAL A 89 -13.17 -9.79 1.18
CA VAL A 89 -11.99 -10.28 1.89
C VAL A 89 -10.73 -9.79 1.18
N MET A 90 -9.74 -9.40 1.91
CA MET A 90 -8.48 -8.94 1.32
C MET A 90 -7.86 -10.08 0.50
N ALA A 91 -7.56 -9.86 -0.76
CA ALA A 91 -6.89 -10.83 -1.62
C ALA A 91 -5.58 -11.30 -0.94
N GLY A 92 -5.50 -12.59 -0.63
CA GLY A 92 -4.37 -13.17 0.11
C GLY A 92 -4.44 -13.01 1.63
N SER A 93 -5.50 -12.46 2.20
CA SER A 93 -5.69 -12.39 3.64
C SER A 93 -6.68 -13.46 4.11
N ASN A 94 -6.17 -14.62 4.41
CA ASN A 94 -6.69 -15.38 5.53
C ASN A 94 -6.23 -14.64 6.80
N ARG A 95 -6.80 -13.44 7.10
CA ARG A 95 -6.60 -12.84 8.41
C ARG A 95 -7.44 -13.63 9.38
N GLU A 96 -6.81 -14.53 10.06
CA GLU A 96 -7.32 -15.06 11.31
C GLU A 96 -6.59 -14.33 12.42
N GLU A 97 -7.33 -13.62 13.24
CA GLU A 97 -6.79 -12.92 14.38
C GLU A 97 -6.53 -13.89 15.52
N ALA A 98 -5.37 -13.73 16.14
CA ALA A 98 -5.09 -14.34 17.41
C ALA A 98 -5.58 -13.42 18.53
N THR A 99 -6.26 -13.95 19.54
CA THR A 99 -6.48 -13.23 20.79
C THR A 99 -5.18 -13.22 21.60
N TYR A 100 -5.09 -12.33 22.61
CA TYR A 100 -3.89 -12.27 23.45
C TYR A 100 -3.64 -13.61 24.18
N GLU A 101 -4.70 -14.30 24.58
CA GLU A 101 -4.67 -15.60 25.27
C GLU A 101 -4.16 -16.74 24.37
N GLU A 102 -4.34 -16.62 23.05
CA GLU A 102 -3.82 -17.59 22.09
C GLU A 102 -2.31 -17.40 21.81
N LEU A 103 -1.75 -16.24 22.16
CA LEU A 103 -0.34 -15.92 21.89
C LEU A 103 0.59 -16.59 22.90
N PRO A 104 1.48 -17.51 22.50
CA PRO A 104 2.47 -18.10 23.42
C PRO A 104 3.38 -17.02 24.00
N LYS A 105 3.75 -17.15 25.28
CA LYS A 105 4.71 -16.22 25.93
C LYS A 105 6.03 -16.14 25.16
N ASN A 106 6.49 -17.23 24.60
CA ASN A 106 7.73 -17.27 23.80
C ASN A 106 7.61 -16.42 22.52
N LEU A 107 6.44 -16.37 21.90
CA LEU A 107 6.20 -15.53 20.72
C LEU A 107 6.22 -14.04 21.11
N ILE A 108 5.45 -13.67 22.14
CA ILE A 108 5.43 -12.32 22.69
C ILE A 108 6.85 -11.85 23.03
N ASN A 109 7.58 -12.66 23.80
CA ASN A 109 8.91 -12.33 24.24
C ASN A 109 9.93 -12.24 23.10
N ALA A 110 9.82 -13.08 22.06
CA ALA A 110 10.69 -13.03 20.90
C ALA A 110 10.55 -11.70 20.12
N PHE A 111 9.30 -11.25 19.90
CA PHE A 111 9.04 -9.97 19.24
C PHE A 111 9.46 -8.78 20.11
N VAL A 112 9.11 -8.78 21.37
CA VAL A 112 9.53 -7.73 22.31
C VAL A 112 11.05 -7.66 22.41
N ALA A 113 11.73 -8.80 22.53
CA ALA A 113 13.19 -8.84 22.67
C ALA A 113 13.94 -8.22 21.48
N ILE A 114 13.42 -8.38 20.25
CA ILE A 114 14.12 -7.91 19.05
C ILE A 114 13.65 -6.54 18.57
N GLU A 115 12.37 -6.21 18.71
CA GLU A 115 11.78 -4.98 18.20
C GLU A 115 11.77 -3.86 19.23
N ASP A 116 11.49 -4.17 20.50
CA ASP A 116 11.25 -3.16 21.54
C ASP A 116 11.52 -3.70 22.94
N GLU A 117 12.80 -3.80 23.32
CA GLU A 117 13.26 -4.40 24.58
C GLU A 117 12.55 -3.83 25.83
N ARG A 118 12.12 -2.57 25.80
CA ARG A 118 11.45 -1.87 26.91
C ARG A 118 9.98 -1.60 26.66
N PHE A 119 9.34 -2.35 25.79
CA PHE A 119 7.94 -2.19 25.42
C PHE A 119 7.02 -2.01 26.63
N TRP A 120 7.20 -2.83 27.67
CA TRP A 120 6.39 -2.80 28.89
C TRP A 120 6.66 -1.61 29.81
N GLN A 121 7.70 -0.79 29.53
CA GLN A 121 8.18 0.26 30.46
C GLN A 121 7.93 1.69 29.94
N HIS A 122 7.84 1.90 28.64
CA HIS A 122 7.64 3.23 28.04
C HIS A 122 6.19 3.47 27.64
N ASN A 123 5.85 4.74 27.36
CA ASN A 123 4.51 5.16 26.95
C ASN A 123 4.50 5.58 25.47
N GLY A 124 4.68 4.60 24.56
CA GLY A 124 4.65 4.79 23.11
C GLY A 124 5.98 5.19 22.48
N VAL A 125 6.85 5.87 23.22
CA VAL A 125 8.16 6.34 22.74
C VAL A 125 9.26 5.94 23.72
N ASP A 126 10.27 5.24 23.23
CA ASP A 126 11.46 4.91 24.02
C ASP A 126 12.57 5.96 23.84
N THR A 127 12.62 6.93 24.74
CA THR A 127 13.59 8.02 24.70
C THR A 127 15.04 7.55 24.78
N ARG A 128 15.31 6.45 25.50
CA ARG A 128 16.68 5.87 25.59
C ARG A 128 17.13 5.26 24.27
N SER A 129 16.22 4.62 23.54
CA SER A 129 16.52 4.10 22.19
C SER A 129 16.76 5.21 21.19
N ILE A 130 16.00 6.30 21.26
CA ILE A 130 16.21 7.49 20.42
C ILE A 130 17.58 8.10 20.70
N MET A 131 17.94 8.32 21.97
CA MET A 131 19.25 8.86 22.35
C MET A 131 20.40 7.96 21.88
N ARG A 132 20.26 6.64 22.00
CA ARG A 132 21.24 5.67 21.49
C ARG A 132 21.40 5.78 19.98
N ALA A 133 20.31 5.88 19.23
CA ALA A 133 20.32 6.05 17.77
C ALA A 133 21.02 7.35 17.36
N VAL A 134 20.72 8.47 18.01
CA VAL A 134 21.36 9.78 17.76
C VAL A 134 22.87 9.71 18.01
N VAL A 135 23.29 9.14 19.14
CA VAL A 135 24.72 8.97 19.48
C VAL A 135 25.40 8.03 18.46
N GLY A 136 24.71 6.98 18.00
CA GLY A 136 25.21 6.08 16.98
C GLY A 136 25.49 6.80 15.64
N VAL A 137 24.56 7.65 15.21
CA VAL A 137 24.72 8.46 13.99
C VAL A 137 25.92 9.44 14.14
N ILE A 138 26.03 10.13 15.28
CA ILE A 138 27.12 11.07 15.54
C ILE A 138 28.48 10.36 15.53
N ARG A 139 28.54 9.12 16.02
CA ARG A 139 29.78 8.31 16.07
C ARG A 139 30.08 7.56 14.77
N GLY A 140 29.22 7.68 13.74
CA GLY A 140 29.38 6.96 12.47
C GLY A 140 29.20 5.44 12.61
N THR A 141 28.68 4.96 13.73
CA THR A 141 28.35 3.55 13.94
C THR A 141 26.89 3.32 13.57
N SER A 142 26.64 2.50 12.53
CA SER A 142 25.27 2.05 12.26
C SER A 142 24.77 1.29 13.49
N SER A 143 23.84 1.89 14.24
CA SER A 143 23.23 1.22 15.38
C SER A 143 22.47 0.00 14.85
N SER A 144 22.86 -1.18 15.27
CA SER A 144 22.22 -2.46 14.92
C SER A 144 20.84 -2.67 15.55
N GLY A 145 20.28 -1.66 16.22
CA GLY A 145 18.96 -1.68 16.86
C GLY A 145 18.08 -0.56 16.29
N GLY A 146 16.87 -0.87 15.87
CA GLY A 146 15.86 0.11 15.48
C GLY A 146 15.51 1.05 16.63
N GLY A 147 15.29 2.34 16.33
CA GLY A 147 14.86 3.33 17.33
C GLY A 147 13.33 3.48 17.43
N SER A 148 12.56 2.66 16.72
CA SER A 148 11.09 2.71 16.71
C SER A 148 10.51 1.66 17.65
N THR A 149 9.50 2.04 18.42
CA THR A 149 8.78 1.12 19.31
C THR A 149 7.75 0.28 18.53
N ILE A 150 7.27 -0.82 19.14
CA ILE A 150 6.15 -1.62 18.61
C ILE A 150 4.93 -0.74 18.36
N THR A 151 4.61 0.18 19.27
CA THR A 151 3.50 1.12 19.15
C THR A 151 3.66 2.05 17.93
N GLN A 152 4.86 2.58 17.70
CA GLN A 152 5.17 3.38 16.51
C GLN A 152 5.06 2.57 15.21
N GLN A 153 5.48 1.30 15.23
CA GLN A 153 5.36 0.42 14.08
C GLN A 153 3.90 0.10 13.77
N LEU A 154 3.07 -0.14 14.78
CA LEU A 154 1.63 -0.33 14.63
C LEU A 154 0.97 0.91 13.98
N ILE A 155 1.27 2.11 14.47
CA ILE A 155 0.81 3.38 13.88
C ILE A 155 1.26 3.50 12.43
N LYS A 156 2.55 3.28 12.15
CA LYS A 156 3.10 3.35 10.80
C LYS A 156 2.39 2.42 9.83
N ASN A 157 2.11 1.18 10.25
CA ASN A 157 1.53 0.17 9.38
C ASN A 157 0.05 0.40 9.10
N ASN A 158 -0.70 0.99 10.05
CA ASN A 158 -2.14 1.19 9.93
C ASN A 158 -2.54 2.60 9.45
N LEU A 159 -1.74 3.64 9.74
CA LEU A 159 -2.10 5.02 9.39
C LEU A 159 -1.22 5.64 8.28
N PHE A 160 -0.01 5.12 8.03
CA PHE A 160 0.97 5.73 7.13
C PHE A 160 1.46 4.82 6.00
N ASN A 161 0.62 3.93 5.51
CA ASN A 161 0.92 3.09 4.33
C ASN A 161 2.30 2.40 4.39
N GLY A 162 2.72 1.97 5.59
CA GLY A 162 3.98 1.25 5.81
C GLY A 162 5.26 2.07 5.65
N GLY A 163 5.18 3.38 5.45
CA GLY A 163 6.36 4.26 5.37
C GLY A 163 7.06 4.25 4.01
N ARG A 164 6.30 4.41 2.93
CA ARG A 164 6.78 4.41 1.54
C ARG A 164 7.10 5.80 0.98
N GLU A 165 7.37 6.79 1.85
CA GLU A 165 7.67 8.16 1.45
C GLU A 165 8.99 8.25 0.66
N LYS A 166 9.00 9.14 -0.34
CA LYS A 166 10.15 9.34 -1.23
C LYS A 166 11.09 10.43 -0.74
N SER A 167 10.58 11.46 -0.05
CA SER A 167 11.38 12.61 0.40
C SER A 167 11.81 12.50 1.86
N PHE A 168 12.93 13.16 2.21
CA PHE A 168 13.40 13.25 3.60
C PHE A 168 12.42 14.04 4.48
N GLY A 169 11.82 15.12 3.95
CA GLY A 169 10.86 15.94 4.68
C GLY A 169 9.61 15.15 5.07
N GLU A 170 9.04 14.39 4.14
CA GLU A 170 7.89 13.51 4.41
C GLU A 170 8.21 12.45 5.46
N LYS A 171 9.40 11.82 5.38
CA LYS A 171 9.86 10.84 6.37
C LYS A 171 9.98 11.45 7.77
N LEU A 172 10.49 12.67 7.87
CA LEU A 172 10.61 13.39 9.14
C LEU A 172 9.23 13.76 9.69
N THR A 173 8.36 14.31 8.85
CA THR A 173 6.96 14.64 9.19
C THR A 173 6.25 13.42 9.75
N ARG A 174 6.23 12.32 9.00
CA ARG A 174 5.66 11.06 9.47
C ARG A 174 6.25 10.60 10.79
N LYS A 175 7.58 10.68 10.94
CA LYS A 175 8.25 10.21 12.18
C LYS A 175 7.85 11.00 13.41
N ILE A 176 7.63 12.31 13.27
CA ILE A 176 7.10 13.15 14.35
C ILE A 176 5.65 12.80 14.65
N GLN A 177 4.83 12.60 13.63
CA GLN A 177 3.43 12.19 13.77
C GLN A 177 3.31 10.80 14.41
N GLU A 178 4.14 9.82 13.99
CA GLU A 178 4.19 8.47 14.62
C GLU A 178 4.44 8.56 16.13
N GLN A 179 5.42 9.36 16.57
CA GLN A 179 5.75 9.52 17.98
C GLN A 179 4.58 10.14 18.76
N TYR A 180 3.98 11.19 18.22
CA TYR A 180 2.82 11.85 18.82
C TYR A 180 1.62 10.90 18.95
N LEU A 181 1.29 10.20 17.86
CA LEU A 181 0.18 9.27 17.83
C LEU A 181 0.42 8.04 18.70
N ALA A 182 1.67 7.55 18.79
CA ALA A 182 2.03 6.45 19.69
C ALA A 182 1.82 6.80 21.16
N MET A 183 2.21 7.99 21.58
CA MET A 183 1.93 8.46 22.94
C MET A 183 0.43 8.64 23.20
N LYS A 184 -0.34 9.06 22.20
CA LYS A 184 -1.80 9.18 22.30
C LYS A 184 -2.47 7.82 22.37
N LEU A 185 -2.00 6.84 21.57
CA LEU A 185 -2.53 5.49 21.54
C LEU A 185 -2.37 4.78 22.89
N GLU A 186 -1.21 4.87 23.52
CA GLU A 186 -0.95 4.23 24.82
C GLU A 186 -1.71 4.86 26.01
N ARG A 187 -2.41 5.97 25.78
CA ARG A 187 -3.35 6.51 26.78
C ARG A 187 -4.74 5.90 26.69
N ILE A 188 -5.08 5.30 25.53
CA ILE A 188 -6.43 4.79 25.24
C ILE A 188 -6.47 3.27 25.09
N MET A 189 -5.32 2.61 24.88
CA MET A 189 -5.21 1.16 24.74
C MET A 189 -4.16 0.58 25.68
N SER A 190 -4.40 -0.63 26.21
CA SER A 190 -3.41 -1.35 27.01
C SER A 190 -2.27 -1.89 26.15
N LYS A 191 -1.15 -2.21 26.79
CA LYS A 191 0.03 -2.80 26.12
C LYS A 191 -0.28 -4.13 25.45
N GLU A 192 -1.12 -4.95 26.08
CA GLU A 192 -1.56 -6.24 25.57
C GLU A 192 -2.35 -6.06 24.28
N VAL A 193 -3.30 -5.11 24.25
CA VAL A 193 -4.11 -4.80 23.06
C VAL A 193 -3.22 -4.25 21.93
N ILE A 194 -2.30 -3.35 22.24
CA ILE A 194 -1.36 -2.79 21.24
C ILE A 194 -0.49 -3.88 20.65
N LEU A 195 0.05 -4.78 21.48
CA LEU A 195 0.90 -5.88 21.03
C LEU A 195 0.11 -6.90 20.18
N THR A 196 -1.09 -7.26 20.61
CA THR A 196 -1.98 -8.16 19.86
C THR A 196 -2.29 -7.58 18.47
N ASN A 197 -2.66 -6.30 18.41
CA ASN A 197 -2.93 -5.62 17.16
C ASN A 197 -1.69 -5.57 16.26
N TYR A 198 -0.52 -5.33 16.83
CA TYR A 198 0.75 -5.36 16.10
C TYR A 198 1.01 -6.75 15.50
N LEU A 199 0.91 -7.80 16.32
CA LEU A 199 1.16 -9.18 15.91
C LEU A 199 0.14 -9.68 14.87
N ASN A 200 -1.08 -9.17 14.89
CA ASN A 200 -2.11 -9.47 13.90
C ASN A 200 -1.98 -8.68 12.59
N THR A 201 -1.20 -7.58 12.55
CA THR A 201 -1.11 -6.69 11.37
C THR A 201 0.21 -6.75 10.63
N ILE A 202 1.27 -7.28 11.25
CA ILE A 202 2.61 -7.30 10.64
C ILE A 202 2.69 -8.23 9.43
N ASN A 203 3.44 -7.77 8.42
CA ASN A 203 3.76 -8.60 7.26
C ASN A 203 4.92 -9.55 7.61
N LEU A 204 4.68 -10.84 7.51
CA LEU A 204 5.63 -11.92 7.80
C LEU A 204 6.07 -12.68 6.53
N GLY A 205 5.98 -12.04 5.36
CA GLY A 205 6.40 -12.63 4.09
C GLY A 205 5.42 -13.68 3.55
N SER A 206 5.63 -14.16 2.33
CA SER A 206 4.79 -15.18 1.67
C SER A 206 3.28 -14.92 1.78
N ASN A 207 2.86 -13.66 1.68
CA ASN A 207 1.48 -13.16 1.88
C ASN A 207 0.88 -13.46 3.27
N ALA A 208 1.71 -13.80 4.27
CA ALA A 208 1.25 -14.00 5.64
C ALA A 208 1.17 -12.66 6.38
N LEU A 209 -0.05 -12.17 6.60
CA LEU A 209 -0.33 -11.01 7.44
C LEU A 209 -0.80 -11.48 8.81
N GLY A 210 0.00 -11.14 9.84
CA GLY A 210 -0.22 -11.56 11.22
C GLY A 210 0.34 -12.94 11.55
N VAL A 211 0.55 -13.15 12.86
CA VAL A 211 1.25 -14.34 13.38
C VAL A 211 0.46 -15.63 13.24
N LYS A 212 -0.89 -15.58 13.28
CA LYS A 212 -1.74 -16.77 13.16
C LYS A 212 -1.66 -17.34 11.75
N VAL A 213 -1.75 -16.49 10.74
CA VAL A 213 -1.55 -16.88 9.34
C VAL A 213 -0.13 -17.37 9.10
N ALA A 214 0.88 -16.68 9.65
CA ALA A 214 2.27 -17.08 9.52
C ALA A 214 2.56 -18.43 10.18
N SER A 215 1.94 -18.72 11.33
CA SER A 215 2.05 -20.02 12.01
C SER A 215 1.55 -21.16 11.12
N ARG A 216 0.38 -21.01 10.51
CA ARG A 216 -0.16 -21.98 9.57
C ARG A 216 0.67 -22.05 8.28
N ARG A 217 1.08 -20.90 7.75
CA ARG A 217 1.85 -20.81 6.50
C ARG A 217 3.19 -21.53 6.59
N TYR A 218 3.92 -21.36 7.69
CA TYR A 218 5.28 -21.89 7.82
C TYR A 218 5.38 -23.21 8.56
N PHE A 219 4.44 -23.49 9.46
CA PHE A 219 4.52 -24.65 10.35
C PHE A 219 3.30 -25.55 10.35
N ASN A 220 2.23 -25.16 9.63
CA ASN A 220 0.94 -25.86 9.64
C ASN A 220 0.41 -26.11 11.06
N LYS A 221 0.53 -25.08 11.94
CA LYS A 221 0.13 -25.13 13.36
C LYS A 221 -0.72 -23.96 13.75
N GLU A 222 -1.55 -24.17 14.79
CA GLU A 222 -2.17 -23.08 15.50
C GLU A 222 -1.10 -22.25 16.24
N VAL A 223 -1.32 -20.94 16.36
CA VAL A 223 -0.32 -20.01 16.94
C VAL A 223 0.04 -20.39 18.38
N LYS A 224 -0.93 -20.90 19.16
CA LYS A 224 -0.75 -21.36 20.55
C LYS A 224 0.20 -22.56 20.70
N ASP A 225 0.36 -23.33 19.63
CA ASP A 225 1.14 -24.59 19.62
C ASP A 225 2.58 -24.39 19.10
N LEU A 226 2.98 -23.12 18.85
CA LEU A 226 4.32 -22.80 18.40
C LEU A 226 5.37 -23.05 19.49
N THR A 227 6.44 -23.74 19.13
CA THR A 227 7.62 -23.93 19.98
C THR A 227 8.46 -22.64 20.07
N LEU A 228 9.39 -22.58 21.03
CA LEU A 228 10.35 -21.45 21.12
C LEU A 228 11.12 -21.24 19.82
N SER A 229 11.57 -22.32 19.18
CA SER A 229 12.29 -22.28 17.91
C SER A 229 11.45 -21.64 16.80
N GLU A 230 10.20 -22.05 16.67
CA GLU A 230 9.25 -21.54 15.66
C GLU A 230 8.88 -20.07 15.93
N CYS A 231 8.66 -19.69 17.18
CA CYS A 231 8.42 -18.29 17.58
C CYS A 231 9.58 -17.37 17.15
N THR A 232 10.82 -17.82 17.32
CA THR A 232 12.01 -17.02 16.96
C THR A 232 12.24 -16.95 15.46
N VAL A 233 11.81 -17.93 14.67
CA VAL A 233 11.77 -17.86 13.19
C VAL A 233 10.81 -16.77 12.75
N LEU A 234 9.56 -16.77 13.26
CA LEU A 234 8.57 -15.76 12.91
C LEU A 234 9.02 -14.33 13.29
N ALA A 235 9.53 -14.15 14.50
CA ALA A 235 10.06 -12.87 14.94
C ALA A 235 11.25 -12.39 14.09
N GLY A 236 11.99 -13.32 13.48
CA GLY A 236 13.10 -13.03 12.58
C GLY A 236 12.71 -12.36 11.26
N ILE A 237 11.47 -12.45 10.84
CA ILE A 237 11.01 -11.98 9.51
C ILE A 237 10.78 -10.45 9.47
N THR A 238 10.40 -9.82 10.58
CA THR A 238 9.77 -8.49 10.69
C THR A 238 10.48 -7.36 9.95
N GLN A 239 11.80 -7.25 10.05
CA GLN A 239 12.54 -6.09 9.55
C GLN A 239 12.67 -6.05 8.02
N ASN A 240 12.63 -7.21 7.37
CA ASN A 240 12.68 -7.31 5.91
C ASN A 240 12.03 -8.64 5.46
N PRO A 241 10.71 -8.66 5.30
CA PRO A 241 9.95 -9.87 5.02
C PRO A 241 10.35 -10.62 3.74
N SER A 242 10.96 -9.92 2.78
CA SER A 242 11.45 -10.55 1.55
C SER A 242 12.79 -11.23 1.76
N ARG A 243 13.75 -10.57 2.41
CA ARG A 243 15.11 -11.09 2.61
C ARG A 243 15.18 -12.10 3.75
N LEU A 244 14.37 -11.89 4.79
CA LEU A 244 14.35 -12.72 6.01
C LEU A 244 13.23 -13.78 5.98
N ASN A 245 12.70 -14.06 4.80
CA ASN A 245 11.70 -15.11 4.59
C ASN A 245 12.33 -16.48 4.87
N PRO A 246 11.75 -17.33 5.75
CA PRO A 246 12.37 -18.60 6.11
C PRO A 246 12.38 -19.63 4.96
N ILE A 247 11.56 -19.43 3.90
CA ILE A 247 11.55 -20.29 2.71
C ILE A 247 12.63 -19.83 1.72
N THR A 248 12.60 -18.55 1.32
CA THR A 248 13.46 -18.01 0.25
C THR A 248 14.78 -17.41 0.75
N GLY A 249 14.87 -17.06 2.04
CA GLY A 249 16.01 -16.44 2.70
C GLY A 249 16.44 -17.18 3.97
N ARG A 250 16.37 -18.52 3.99
CA ARG A 250 16.63 -19.39 5.16
C ARG A 250 17.87 -18.97 5.95
N GLN A 251 19.02 -18.83 5.30
CA GLN A 251 20.28 -18.47 5.97
C GLN A 251 20.21 -17.12 6.70
N ALA A 252 19.62 -16.12 6.07
CA ALA A 252 19.50 -14.79 6.68
C ALA A 252 18.52 -14.80 7.87
N ASN A 253 17.43 -15.57 7.80
CA ASN A 253 16.50 -15.76 8.91
C ASN A 253 17.15 -16.52 10.05
N GLU A 254 17.93 -17.57 9.77
CA GLU A 254 18.65 -18.35 10.77
C GLU A 254 19.64 -17.50 11.56
N GLU A 255 20.44 -16.66 10.90
CA GLU A 255 21.33 -15.71 11.59
C GLU A 255 20.54 -14.72 12.45
N LYS A 256 19.42 -14.22 11.96
CA LYS A 256 18.55 -13.34 12.73
C LYS A 256 17.95 -14.03 13.95
N ARG A 257 17.53 -15.29 13.80
CA ARG A 257 17.03 -16.15 14.89
C ARG A 257 18.06 -16.32 16.01
N LYS A 258 19.33 -16.57 15.67
CA LYS A 258 20.43 -16.65 16.66
C LYS A 258 20.56 -15.36 17.47
N VAL A 259 20.38 -14.20 16.83
CA VAL A 259 20.39 -12.88 17.51
C VAL A 259 19.21 -12.75 18.45
N ILE A 260 18.01 -13.18 18.03
CA ILE A 260 16.79 -13.12 18.86
C ILE A 260 16.96 -13.98 20.11
N LEU A 261 17.38 -15.23 19.97
CA LEU A 261 17.62 -16.12 21.10
C LEU A 261 18.64 -15.55 22.08
N ARG A 262 19.71 -14.88 21.60
CA ARG A 262 20.69 -14.18 22.45
C ARG A 262 20.06 -13.03 23.22
N TYR A 263 19.15 -12.26 22.58
CA TYR A 263 18.46 -11.16 23.24
C TYR A 263 17.46 -11.66 24.27
N MET A 264 16.72 -12.72 23.97
CA MET A 264 15.79 -13.36 24.90
C MET A 264 16.53 -13.86 26.17
N LEU A 265 17.69 -14.52 25.99
CA LEU A 265 18.53 -14.94 27.12
C LEU A 265 19.04 -13.73 27.92
N ARG A 266 19.59 -12.71 27.26
CA ARG A 266 20.10 -11.49 27.93
C ARG A 266 19.03 -10.75 28.73
N GLN A 267 17.79 -10.78 28.25
CA GLN A 267 16.65 -10.13 28.89
C GLN A 267 15.93 -11.02 29.91
N GLY A 268 16.40 -12.27 30.12
CA GLY A 268 15.86 -13.20 31.11
C GLY A 268 14.52 -13.84 30.71
N TYR A 269 14.19 -13.84 29.42
CA TYR A 269 12.97 -14.50 28.92
C TYR A 269 13.12 -16.01 28.75
N ILE A 270 14.34 -16.50 28.56
CA ILE A 270 14.68 -17.91 28.45
C ILE A 270 15.95 -18.23 29.25
N THR A 271 16.11 -19.50 29.61
CA THR A 271 17.33 -20.01 30.24
C THR A 271 18.39 -20.33 29.17
N LYS A 272 19.62 -20.63 29.64
CA LYS A 272 20.71 -21.04 28.75
C LYS A 272 20.43 -22.40 28.10
N GLU A 273 19.85 -23.32 28.85
CA GLU A 273 19.47 -24.65 28.40
C GLU A 273 18.38 -24.56 27.31
N GLU A 274 17.38 -23.69 27.48
CA GLU A 274 16.35 -23.44 26.47
C GLU A 274 16.93 -22.81 25.20
N GLN A 275 17.90 -21.89 25.34
CA GLN A 275 18.61 -21.32 24.19
C GLN A 275 19.38 -22.40 23.42
N GLU A 276 20.17 -23.24 24.13
CA GLU A 276 20.98 -24.30 23.50
C GLU A 276 20.07 -25.30 22.81
N ALA A 277 18.98 -25.74 23.45
CA ALA A 277 18.00 -26.64 22.85
C ALA A 277 17.34 -26.02 21.59
N ALA A 278 16.98 -24.74 21.65
CA ALA A 278 16.43 -24.05 20.49
C ALA A 278 17.44 -23.91 19.35
N LEU A 279 18.73 -23.66 19.65
CA LEU A 279 19.79 -23.56 18.63
C LEU A 279 20.08 -24.91 17.96
N ALA A 280 19.96 -26.01 18.69
CA ALA A 280 20.15 -27.38 18.18
C ALA A 280 18.96 -27.90 17.36
N ASP A 281 17.79 -27.21 17.44
CA ASP A 281 16.58 -27.63 16.77
C ASP A 281 16.63 -27.30 15.25
N ASN A 282 16.45 -28.31 14.41
CA ASN A 282 16.35 -28.20 12.96
C ASN A 282 14.97 -27.64 12.50
N VAL A 283 14.58 -26.48 13.06
CA VAL A 283 13.26 -25.88 12.84
C VAL A 283 12.92 -25.64 11.37
N TYR A 284 13.91 -25.36 10.53
CA TYR A 284 13.71 -25.08 9.11
C TYR A 284 13.32 -26.30 8.28
N ASP A 285 13.59 -27.52 8.76
CA ASP A 285 13.18 -28.74 8.08
C ASP A 285 11.67 -29.00 8.24
N ARG A 286 11.03 -28.32 9.21
CA ARG A 286 9.58 -28.38 9.44
C ARG A 286 8.80 -27.31 8.66
N ILE A 287 9.50 -26.41 7.96
CA ILE A 287 8.81 -25.36 7.18
C ILE A 287 8.27 -26.01 5.92
N GLU A 288 6.98 -26.27 5.93
CA GLU A 288 6.27 -26.77 4.77
C GLU A 288 6.16 -25.69 3.69
N ASN A 289 6.58 -26.07 2.48
CA ASN A 289 6.37 -25.24 1.27
C ASN A 289 4.86 -25.23 0.98
N ALA A 290 4.17 -24.22 1.49
CA ALA A 290 2.71 -24.16 1.41
C ALA A 290 2.17 -23.81 0.02
N ASP A 291 2.82 -24.23 -1.05
CA ASP A 291 2.19 -24.32 -2.38
C ASP A 291 1.00 -25.29 -2.39
N LEU A 292 0.87 -26.12 -1.33
CA LEU A 292 -0.26 -27.04 -1.17
C LEU A 292 -1.54 -26.34 -0.70
N VAL A 293 -1.47 -25.25 0.03
CA VAL A 293 -2.67 -24.55 0.58
C VAL A 293 -3.24 -23.50 -0.38
N SER A 294 -2.42 -22.99 -1.32
CA SER A 294 -2.89 -22.05 -2.34
C SER A 294 -3.74 -22.71 -3.44
N LYS A 295 -3.75 -24.04 -3.53
CA LYS A 295 -4.56 -24.78 -4.50
C LYS A 295 -5.99 -25.10 -4.04
N GLU A 296 -6.27 -25.04 -2.75
CA GLU A 296 -7.60 -25.39 -2.22
C GLU A 296 -8.57 -24.20 -1.99
N LYS A 297 -8.08 -22.97 -2.02
CA LYS A 297 -8.96 -21.81 -2.09
C LYS A 297 -8.81 -21.17 -3.46
N ALA A 298 -9.67 -21.58 -4.38
CA ALA A 298 -9.99 -20.76 -5.54
C ALA A 298 -10.15 -19.32 -5.03
N THR A 299 -9.27 -18.43 -5.45
CA THR A 299 -9.41 -17.00 -5.15
C THR A 299 -10.78 -16.60 -5.66
N HIS A 300 -11.71 -16.33 -4.74
CA HIS A 300 -13.02 -15.83 -5.13
C HIS A 300 -12.81 -14.54 -5.92
N THR A 301 -13.24 -14.55 -7.17
CA THR A 301 -13.06 -13.41 -8.07
C THR A 301 -14.29 -12.53 -7.98
N TYR A 302 -14.12 -11.28 -7.57
CA TYR A 302 -15.21 -10.31 -7.53
C TYR A 302 -15.77 -10.04 -8.92
N SER A 303 -17.08 -9.81 -8.99
CA SER A 303 -17.73 -9.35 -10.22
C SER A 303 -17.23 -7.95 -10.61
N TYR A 304 -17.48 -7.54 -11.86
CA TYR A 304 -17.17 -6.16 -12.28
C TYR A 304 -17.97 -5.12 -11.51
N PHE A 305 -19.20 -5.45 -11.12
CA PHE A 305 -20.02 -4.60 -10.25
C PHE A 305 -19.36 -4.42 -8.87
N THR A 306 -18.88 -5.51 -8.29
CA THR A 306 -18.19 -5.48 -6.99
C THR A 306 -16.85 -4.74 -7.07
N ASP A 307 -16.09 -4.87 -8.16
CA ASP A 307 -14.84 -4.11 -8.35
C ASP A 307 -15.10 -2.59 -8.36
N GLU A 308 -16.13 -2.15 -9.09
CA GLU A 308 -16.53 -0.74 -9.11
C GLU A 308 -17.02 -0.27 -7.74
N LEU A 309 -17.83 -1.08 -7.06
CA LEU A 309 -18.30 -0.81 -5.70
C LEU A 309 -17.12 -0.59 -4.74
N VAL A 310 -16.12 -1.47 -4.78
CA VAL A 310 -14.90 -1.35 -3.96
C VAL A 310 -14.19 -0.03 -4.21
N SER A 311 -14.00 0.33 -5.48
CA SER A 311 -13.37 1.59 -5.88
C SER A 311 -14.14 2.80 -5.36
N GLN A 312 -15.46 2.81 -5.55
CA GLN A 312 -16.33 3.90 -5.15
C GLN A 312 -16.40 4.07 -3.63
N VAL A 313 -16.57 2.98 -2.87
CA VAL A 313 -16.62 3.04 -1.40
C VAL A 313 -15.27 3.49 -0.84
N GLN A 314 -14.16 3.00 -1.38
CA GLN A 314 -12.83 3.42 -0.95
C GLN A 314 -12.61 4.92 -1.19
N GLN A 315 -13.05 5.45 -2.33
CA GLN A 315 -12.97 6.87 -2.64
C GLN A 315 -13.90 7.70 -1.72
N ASP A 316 -15.12 7.24 -1.49
CA ASP A 316 -16.06 7.91 -0.58
C ASP A 316 -15.55 7.97 0.86
N LEU A 317 -14.91 6.91 1.34
CA LEU A 317 -14.28 6.91 2.67
C LEU A 317 -13.18 7.96 2.78
N LYS A 318 -12.43 8.21 1.71
CA LYS A 318 -11.40 9.25 1.65
C LYS A 318 -12.00 10.64 1.58
N ASP A 319 -12.91 10.87 0.64
CA ASP A 319 -13.42 12.20 0.32
C ASP A 319 -14.43 12.72 1.34
N LYS A 320 -15.32 11.85 1.83
CA LYS A 320 -16.41 12.25 2.75
C LYS A 320 -16.03 12.11 4.22
N PHE A 321 -15.15 11.16 4.56
CA PHE A 321 -14.78 10.86 5.96
C PHE A 321 -13.32 11.19 6.29
N GLY A 322 -12.52 11.61 5.31
CA GLY A 322 -11.13 12.04 5.51
C GLY A 322 -10.18 10.90 5.87
N TYR A 323 -10.51 9.64 5.52
CA TYR A 323 -9.63 8.51 5.76
C TYR A 323 -8.43 8.53 4.80
N THR A 324 -7.29 8.05 5.28
CA THR A 324 -6.13 7.75 4.41
C THR A 324 -6.43 6.51 3.55
N ASP A 325 -5.66 6.29 2.47
CA ASP A 325 -5.79 5.09 1.63
C ASP A 325 -5.75 3.80 2.46
N THR A 326 -4.82 3.73 3.42
CA THR A 326 -4.68 2.56 4.30
C THR A 326 -5.87 2.38 5.23
N GLN A 327 -6.40 3.45 5.81
CA GLN A 327 -7.58 3.39 6.68
C GLN A 327 -8.82 2.98 5.90
N ALA A 328 -9.05 3.58 4.73
CA ALA A 328 -10.17 3.24 3.86
C ALA A 328 -10.10 1.76 3.42
N HIS A 329 -8.91 1.30 3.01
CA HIS A 329 -8.68 -0.08 2.62
C HIS A 329 -8.92 -1.06 3.79
N ASN A 330 -8.37 -0.78 4.96
CA ASN A 330 -8.56 -1.63 6.15
C ASN A 330 -10.02 -1.68 6.57
N LEU A 331 -10.71 -0.53 6.59
CA LEU A 331 -12.13 -0.47 6.94
C LEU A 331 -12.98 -1.25 5.94
N LEU A 332 -12.70 -1.10 4.63
CA LEU A 332 -13.44 -1.77 3.58
C LEU A 332 -13.32 -3.30 3.63
N TYR A 333 -12.13 -3.84 3.91
CA TYR A 333 -11.90 -5.29 3.86
C TYR A 333 -11.94 -6.00 5.21
N SER A 334 -11.82 -5.25 6.30
CA SER A 334 -11.70 -5.83 7.65
C SER A 334 -12.55 -5.09 8.70
N GLY A 335 -13.33 -4.09 8.30
CA GLY A 335 -14.10 -3.25 9.20
C GLY A 335 -15.52 -3.75 9.49
N GLY A 336 -15.91 -4.88 8.92
CA GLY A 336 -17.27 -5.43 9.14
C GLY A 336 -18.39 -4.52 8.61
N LEU A 337 -18.14 -3.81 7.50
CA LEU A 337 -19.17 -2.95 6.92
C LEU A 337 -20.32 -3.79 6.36
N SER A 338 -21.52 -3.24 6.39
CA SER A 338 -22.67 -3.71 5.63
C SER A 338 -22.94 -2.72 4.50
N ILE A 339 -22.63 -3.11 3.27
CA ILE A 339 -22.76 -2.25 2.10
C ILE A 339 -23.98 -2.68 1.30
N TYR A 340 -24.97 -1.80 1.22
CA TYR A 340 -26.20 -2.01 0.47
C TYR A 340 -26.05 -1.36 -0.92
N THR A 341 -26.22 -2.16 -1.96
CA THR A 341 -26.03 -1.73 -3.34
C THR A 341 -27.36 -1.59 -4.07
N THR A 342 -27.29 -1.01 -5.27
CA THR A 342 -28.42 -0.89 -6.18
C THR A 342 -28.51 -2.05 -7.17
N GLN A 343 -27.61 -3.05 -7.08
CA GLN A 343 -27.56 -4.19 -7.97
C GLN A 343 -28.86 -5.00 -7.92
N ASP A 344 -29.43 -5.26 -9.07
CA ASP A 344 -30.53 -6.20 -9.25
C ASP A 344 -29.95 -7.53 -9.76
N PRO A 345 -29.98 -8.60 -8.98
CA PRO A 345 -29.37 -9.87 -9.36
C PRO A 345 -30.00 -10.50 -10.61
N ALA A 346 -31.30 -10.30 -10.83
CA ALA A 346 -31.99 -10.85 -11.99
C ALA A 346 -31.55 -10.13 -13.29
N LEU A 347 -31.46 -8.80 -13.24
CA LEU A 347 -30.97 -8.00 -14.35
C LEU A 347 -29.48 -8.25 -14.59
N GLN A 348 -28.67 -8.40 -13.52
CA GLN A 348 -27.25 -8.75 -13.65
C GLN A 348 -27.07 -10.09 -14.35
N ALA A 349 -27.85 -11.12 -13.97
CA ALA A 349 -27.76 -12.44 -14.60
C ALA A 349 -28.13 -12.40 -16.10
N ILE A 350 -29.10 -11.57 -16.50
CA ILE A 350 -29.44 -11.36 -17.91
C ILE A 350 -28.26 -10.70 -18.64
N VAL A 351 -27.69 -9.63 -18.09
CA VAL A 351 -26.52 -8.93 -18.68
C VAL A 351 -25.35 -9.89 -18.84
N ASP A 352 -25.00 -10.64 -17.80
CA ASP A 352 -23.89 -11.59 -17.83
C ASP A 352 -24.15 -12.74 -18.84
N GLY A 353 -25.39 -13.19 -18.96
CA GLY A 353 -25.80 -14.19 -19.95
C GLY A 353 -25.66 -13.68 -21.37
N GLU A 354 -26.15 -12.49 -21.67
CA GLU A 354 -26.17 -11.96 -23.05
C GLU A 354 -24.77 -11.50 -23.51
N ILE A 355 -23.96 -10.90 -22.62
CA ILE A 355 -22.60 -10.45 -22.97
C ILE A 355 -21.67 -11.65 -23.25
N ASN A 356 -21.95 -12.80 -22.67
CA ASN A 356 -21.18 -14.03 -22.88
C ASN A 356 -21.80 -14.96 -23.92
N ASN A 357 -22.97 -14.65 -24.44
CA ASN A 357 -23.62 -15.46 -25.46
C ASN A 357 -22.92 -15.31 -26.82
N PRO A 358 -22.25 -16.37 -27.33
CA PRO A 358 -21.50 -16.27 -28.59
C PRO A 358 -22.39 -15.98 -29.81
N ALA A 359 -23.71 -16.23 -29.74
CA ALA A 359 -24.64 -15.91 -30.80
C ALA A 359 -24.82 -14.41 -31.05
N ASN A 360 -24.49 -13.58 -30.08
CA ASN A 360 -24.54 -12.12 -30.20
C ASN A 360 -23.33 -11.51 -30.93
N TYR A 361 -22.34 -12.32 -31.32
CA TYR A 361 -21.11 -11.87 -31.96
C TYR A 361 -20.91 -12.56 -33.33
N ALA A 362 -20.70 -11.76 -34.36
CA ALA A 362 -20.47 -12.27 -35.71
C ALA A 362 -19.18 -13.08 -35.83
N VAL A 363 -18.17 -12.75 -35.05
CA VAL A 363 -16.86 -13.42 -35.02
C VAL A 363 -16.38 -13.48 -33.60
N THR A 364 -15.80 -14.63 -33.20
CA THR A 364 -15.09 -14.80 -31.95
C THR A 364 -13.63 -15.15 -32.24
N LYS A 365 -12.70 -14.41 -31.67
CA LYS A 365 -11.27 -14.62 -31.78
C LYS A 365 -10.64 -14.53 -30.38
N TYR A 366 -9.33 -14.75 -30.29
CA TYR A 366 -8.61 -14.78 -29.03
C TYR A 366 -7.33 -13.94 -29.12
N ALA A 367 -7.15 -12.99 -28.22
CA ALA A 367 -5.92 -12.22 -28.06
C ALA A 367 -5.02 -12.87 -27.02
N LEU A 368 -3.72 -12.78 -27.22
CA LEU A 368 -2.70 -13.25 -26.30
C LEU A 368 -2.17 -12.09 -25.47
N GLU A 369 -2.27 -12.20 -24.14
CA GLU A 369 -1.48 -11.40 -23.20
C GLU A 369 -0.42 -12.31 -22.57
N TYR A 370 0.85 -12.01 -22.82
CA TYR A 370 1.96 -12.82 -22.36
C TYR A 370 3.07 -11.98 -21.75
N ARG A 371 3.57 -12.41 -20.62
CA ARG A 371 4.76 -11.83 -19.97
C ARG A 371 5.63 -12.97 -19.46
N LEU A 372 6.92 -12.91 -19.75
CA LEU A 372 7.90 -13.88 -19.29
C LEU A 372 9.16 -13.13 -18.85
N SER A 373 9.62 -13.40 -17.65
CA SER A 373 10.89 -12.88 -17.10
C SER A 373 11.83 -14.04 -16.85
N VAL A 374 12.99 -14.03 -17.49
CA VAL A 374 13.99 -15.09 -17.43
C VAL A 374 15.28 -14.53 -16.88
N LYS A 375 15.78 -15.12 -15.79
CA LYS A 375 17.10 -14.83 -15.25
C LYS A 375 18.10 -15.76 -15.91
N ARG A 376 19.06 -15.18 -16.63
CA ARG A 376 20.15 -15.90 -17.32
C ARG A 376 21.24 -16.35 -16.35
N ALA A 377 22.09 -17.29 -16.78
CA ALA A 377 23.23 -17.78 -16.01
C ALA A 377 24.18 -16.66 -15.53
N ASN A 378 24.32 -15.57 -16.30
CA ASN A 378 25.11 -14.38 -15.94
C ASN A 378 24.43 -13.47 -14.90
N GLY A 379 23.20 -13.81 -14.43
CA GLY A 379 22.42 -13.03 -13.47
C GLY A 379 21.56 -11.93 -14.08
N GLU A 380 21.64 -11.68 -15.38
CA GLU A 380 20.79 -10.71 -16.09
C GLU A 380 19.36 -11.21 -16.20
N VAL A 381 18.37 -10.31 -16.02
CA VAL A 381 16.95 -10.63 -16.21
C VAL A 381 16.48 -10.07 -17.55
N GLN A 382 16.01 -10.95 -18.43
CA GLN A 382 15.42 -10.61 -19.71
C GLN A 382 13.89 -10.76 -19.64
N ASN A 383 13.18 -9.72 -20.13
CA ASN A 383 11.73 -9.66 -20.12
C ASN A 383 11.19 -9.76 -21.55
N TYR A 384 10.17 -10.58 -21.70
CA TYR A 384 9.46 -10.80 -22.96
C TYR A 384 7.96 -10.52 -22.79
N SER A 385 7.33 -10.14 -23.87
CA SER A 385 5.87 -9.88 -23.92
C SER A 385 5.23 -10.60 -25.11
N GLU A 386 3.91 -10.48 -25.23
CA GLU A 386 3.14 -10.96 -26.39
C GLU A 386 3.73 -10.47 -27.71
N ARG A 387 4.31 -9.25 -27.76
CA ARG A 387 4.93 -8.71 -28.97
C ARG A 387 6.06 -9.59 -29.51
N ASN A 388 6.81 -10.21 -28.61
CA ASN A 388 7.89 -11.11 -28.98
C ASN A 388 7.33 -12.42 -29.57
N VAL A 389 6.22 -12.94 -29.03
CA VAL A 389 5.51 -14.11 -29.57
C VAL A 389 4.96 -13.80 -30.95
N LEU A 390 4.25 -12.67 -31.09
CA LEU A 390 3.59 -12.26 -32.33
C LEU A 390 4.58 -11.89 -33.44
N ALA A 391 5.79 -11.43 -33.11
CA ALA A 391 6.82 -11.08 -34.09
C ALA A 391 7.17 -12.25 -35.05
N ASN A 392 6.98 -13.48 -34.61
CA ASN A 392 7.25 -14.70 -35.40
C ASN A 392 6.12 -15.08 -36.38
N LYS A 393 4.94 -14.40 -36.29
CA LYS A 393 3.75 -14.76 -37.12
C LYS A 393 3.68 -14.09 -38.48
N GLY A 394 4.55 -13.12 -38.77
CA GLY A 394 4.53 -12.36 -40.01
C GLY A 394 3.65 -11.10 -39.93
N LYS A 395 3.82 -10.24 -40.94
CA LYS A 395 3.20 -8.90 -40.95
C LYS A 395 1.68 -8.89 -41.15
N ASP A 396 1.14 -9.97 -41.73
CA ASP A 396 -0.28 -10.10 -42.07
C ASP A 396 -1.13 -10.69 -40.93
N PHE A 397 -0.49 -11.06 -39.80
CA PHE A 397 -1.21 -11.56 -38.65
C PHE A 397 -1.79 -10.39 -37.83
N ASP A 398 -3.10 -10.37 -37.65
CA ASP A 398 -3.85 -9.32 -37.00
C ASP A 398 -3.73 -9.32 -35.46
N GLY A 399 -2.93 -10.24 -34.90
CA GLY A 399 -2.74 -10.40 -33.44
C GLY A 399 -3.83 -11.27 -32.78
N LEU A 400 -4.77 -11.80 -33.56
CA LEU A 400 -5.91 -12.56 -33.06
C LEU A 400 -5.91 -14.00 -33.56
N TYR A 401 -6.00 -14.94 -32.63
CA TYR A 401 -6.06 -16.37 -32.89
C TYR A 401 -7.49 -16.85 -33.10
N ARG A 402 -7.64 -17.96 -33.79
CA ARG A 402 -8.95 -18.59 -33.99
C ARG A 402 -9.42 -19.39 -32.79
N THR A 403 -8.48 -19.93 -32.02
CA THR A 403 -8.76 -20.70 -30.81
C THR A 403 -7.80 -20.30 -29.69
N ASP A 404 -8.22 -20.51 -28.44
CA ASP A 404 -7.38 -20.32 -27.27
C ASP A 404 -6.20 -21.31 -27.24
N ALA A 405 -6.40 -22.52 -27.76
CA ALA A 405 -5.36 -23.55 -27.86
C ALA A 405 -4.21 -23.12 -28.78
N GLU A 406 -4.51 -22.46 -29.92
CA GLU A 406 -3.49 -21.92 -30.83
C GLU A 406 -2.66 -20.83 -30.13
N ALA A 407 -3.30 -19.92 -29.40
CA ALA A 407 -2.62 -18.85 -28.65
C ALA A 407 -1.70 -19.41 -27.55
N LYS A 408 -2.18 -20.40 -26.81
CA LYS A 408 -1.39 -21.11 -25.78
C LYS A 408 -0.18 -21.84 -26.36
N ALA A 409 -0.40 -22.58 -27.46
CA ALA A 409 0.66 -23.31 -28.13
C ALA A 409 1.80 -22.39 -28.63
N ASP A 410 1.45 -21.20 -29.15
CA ASP A 410 2.44 -20.23 -29.58
C ASP A 410 3.24 -19.63 -28.40
N ALA A 411 2.60 -19.32 -27.29
CA ALA A 411 3.28 -18.86 -26.09
C ALA A 411 4.24 -19.92 -25.52
N GLU A 412 3.81 -21.19 -25.50
CA GLU A 412 4.64 -22.32 -25.07
C GLU A 412 5.83 -22.56 -26.00
N ALA A 413 5.60 -22.53 -27.31
CA ALA A 413 6.66 -22.66 -28.31
C ALA A 413 7.67 -21.51 -28.20
N PHE A 414 7.20 -20.28 -27.99
CA PHE A 414 8.07 -19.13 -27.74
C PHE A 414 8.89 -19.32 -26.46
N ARG A 415 8.26 -19.69 -25.35
CA ARG A 415 8.95 -20.00 -24.11
C ARG A 415 10.05 -21.02 -24.31
N ALA A 416 9.75 -22.14 -24.99
CA ALA A 416 10.72 -23.18 -25.27
C ALA A 416 11.89 -22.71 -26.15
N SER A 417 11.65 -21.70 -27.01
CA SER A 417 12.69 -21.12 -27.89
C SER A 417 13.64 -20.17 -27.17
N VAL A 418 13.20 -19.52 -26.08
CA VAL A 418 13.97 -18.46 -25.41
C VAL A 418 14.52 -18.88 -24.02
N VAL A 419 14.07 -19.99 -23.44
CA VAL A 419 14.49 -20.48 -22.13
C VAL A 419 15.33 -21.73 -22.30
N ASN A 420 16.57 -21.71 -21.82
CA ASN A 420 17.39 -22.91 -21.66
C ASN A 420 17.15 -23.51 -20.26
N PRO A 421 16.43 -24.65 -20.13
CA PRO A 421 16.08 -25.19 -18.81
C PRO A 421 17.30 -25.62 -17.96
N ALA A 422 18.47 -25.80 -18.57
CA ALA A 422 19.69 -26.20 -17.87
C ALA A 422 20.43 -25.03 -17.22
N GLU A 423 20.23 -23.80 -17.70
CA GLU A 423 21.02 -22.64 -17.31
C GLU A 423 20.17 -21.46 -16.84
N ASP A 424 18.92 -21.37 -17.30
CA ASP A 424 18.04 -20.25 -17.05
C ASP A 424 17.02 -20.53 -15.94
N GLN A 425 16.64 -19.50 -15.20
CA GLN A 425 15.58 -19.56 -14.20
C GLN A 425 14.41 -18.65 -14.64
N ILE A 426 13.21 -19.22 -14.77
CA ILE A 426 12.00 -18.41 -14.92
C ILE A 426 11.71 -17.75 -13.57
N VAL A 427 11.74 -16.40 -13.52
CA VAL A 427 11.47 -15.60 -12.33
C VAL A 427 10.06 -15.00 -12.32
N GLY A 428 9.37 -15.07 -13.45
CA GLY A 428 7.96 -14.68 -13.56
C GLY A 428 7.39 -15.08 -14.92
N GLU A 429 6.17 -15.62 -14.92
CA GLU A 429 5.41 -15.91 -16.14
C GLU A 429 3.93 -15.60 -15.90
N SER A 430 3.29 -14.98 -16.89
CA SER A 430 1.86 -14.70 -16.92
C SER A 430 1.34 -14.91 -18.32
N LEU A 431 0.33 -15.75 -18.46
CA LEU A 431 -0.35 -16.07 -19.71
C LEU A 431 -1.86 -15.90 -19.52
N HIS A 432 -2.44 -14.95 -20.25
CA HIS A 432 -3.89 -14.75 -20.32
C HIS A 432 -4.35 -14.79 -21.77
N ILE A 433 -5.46 -15.45 -21.98
CA ILE A 433 -6.13 -15.47 -23.29
C ILE A 433 -7.42 -14.68 -23.17
N ILE A 434 -7.51 -13.62 -23.95
CA ILE A 434 -8.65 -12.70 -23.93
C ILE A 434 -9.55 -13.02 -25.10
N LEU A 435 -10.82 -13.21 -24.81
CA LEU A 435 -11.86 -13.42 -25.80
C LEU A 435 -12.16 -12.08 -26.52
N GLU A 436 -12.17 -12.07 -27.85
CA GLU A 436 -12.42 -10.87 -28.66
C GLU A 436 -13.60 -11.10 -29.63
N PRO A 437 -14.39 -10.07 -29.99
CA PRO A 437 -14.31 -8.72 -29.46
C PRO A 437 -14.71 -8.65 -27.97
N GLN A 438 -14.12 -7.69 -27.25
CA GLN A 438 -14.56 -7.34 -25.90
C GLN A 438 -15.76 -6.40 -25.93
N ASP A 439 -16.57 -6.49 -24.89
CA ASP A 439 -17.77 -5.67 -24.70
C ASP A 439 -17.89 -5.21 -23.25
N SER A 440 -18.69 -4.17 -23.01
CA SER A 440 -19.04 -3.71 -21.68
C SER A 440 -20.46 -3.15 -21.66
N PHE A 441 -21.14 -3.31 -20.54
CA PHE A 441 -22.55 -2.95 -20.44
C PHE A 441 -22.85 -2.32 -19.08
N VAL A 442 -23.66 -1.25 -19.08
CA VAL A 442 -24.18 -0.60 -17.88
C VAL A 442 -25.70 -0.44 -18.04
N LEU A 443 -26.45 -0.99 -17.11
CA LEU A 443 -27.89 -0.81 -17.00
C LEU A 443 -28.22 0.15 -15.86
N MET A 444 -28.78 1.30 -16.20
CA MET A 444 -29.13 2.36 -15.26
C MET A 444 -30.61 2.65 -15.27
N GLU A 445 -31.22 2.82 -14.10
CA GLU A 445 -32.57 3.33 -13.95
C GLU A 445 -32.54 4.86 -14.09
N GLN A 446 -33.16 5.36 -15.16
CA GLN A 446 -33.08 6.78 -15.53
C GLN A 446 -33.68 7.75 -14.48
N SER A 447 -34.72 7.32 -13.76
CA SER A 447 -35.44 8.15 -12.80
C SER A 447 -34.64 8.41 -11.52
N THR A 448 -33.75 7.48 -11.15
CA THR A 448 -32.99 7.49 -9.91
C THR A 448 -31.47 7.63 -10.13
N GLY A 449 -30.98 7.32 -11.33
CA GLY A 449 -29.55 7.22 -11.62
C GLY A 449 -28.88 5.97 -11.04
N GLN A 450 -29.65 5.03 -10.50
CA GLN A 450 -29.14 3.80 -9.92
C GLN A 450 -28.66 2.82 -10.99
N VAL A 451 -27.42 2.35 -10.87
CA VAL A 451 -26.90 1.25 -11.70
C VAL A 451 -27.45 -0.06 -11.17
N LYS A 452 -28.21 -0.78 -11.99
CA LYS A 452 -28.86 -2.04 -11.64
C LYS A 452 -28.02 -3.26 -12.05
N ALA A 453 -27.25 -3.15 -13.13
CA ALA A 453 -26.34 -4.18 -13.59
C ALA A 453 -25.14 -3.56 -14.30
N LEU A 454 -23.99 -4.20 -14.22
CA LEU A 454 -22.75 -3.76 -14.83
C LEU A 454 -21.89 -4.95 -15.21
N SER A 455 -21.40 -4.99 -16.46
CA SER A 455 -20.37 -5.90 -16.90
C SER A 455 -19.24 -5.14 -17.61
N GLY A 456 -18.01 -5.36 -17.18
CA GLY A 456 -16.81 -4.67 -17.69
C GLY A 456 -16.01 -5.44 -18.71
N GLY A 457 -16.49 -6.61 -19.15
CA GLY A 457 -15.80 -7.43 -20.14
C GLY A 457 -16.53 -8.71 -20.46
N ARG A 458 -16.18 -9.27 -21.62
CA ARG A 458 -16.65 -10.55 -22.11
C ARG A 458 -15.68 -11.67 -21.72
N GLY A 459 -16.20 -12.85 -21.43
CA GLY A 459 -15.43 -14.02 -20.98
C GLY A 459 -15.40 -14.18 -19.47
N GLU A 460 -14.75 -15.24 -19.02
CA GLU A 460 -14.59 -15.52 -17.60
C GLU A 460 -13.64 -14.51 -16.94
N LYS A 461 -14.12 -13.87 -15.89
CA LYS A 461 -13.30 -12.98 -15.07
C LYS A 461 -12.51 -13.81 -14.06
N THR A 462 -11.19 -13.83 -14.21
CA THR A 462 -10.28 -14.66 -13.40
C THR A 462 -9.52 -13.89 -12.31
N VAL A 463 -9.57 -12.55 -12.34
CA VAL A 463 -8.84 -11.68 -11.41
C VAL A 463 -9.75 -10.57 -10.92
N SER A 464 -9.83 -10.39 -9.59
CA SER A 464 -10.50 -9.24 -8.97
C SER A 464 -9.73 -7.95 -9.22
N LEU A 465 -10.43 -6.81 -9.24
CA LEU A 465 -9.87 -5.48 -9.48
C LEU A 465 -9.07 -5.39 -10.79
N SER A 466 -9.54 -6.11 -11.80
CA SER A 466 -9.01 -6.07 -13.17
C SER A 466 -9.67 -4.95 -13.97
N LEU A 467 -9.17 -4.70 -15.19
CA LEU A 467 -9.71 -3.68 -16.09
C LEU A 467 -11.22 -3.81 -16.26
N ASN A 468 -11.97 -2.84 -15.80
CA ASN A 468 -13.40 -2.71 -15.98
C ASN A 468 -13.68 -1.76 -17.16
N ARG A 469 -14.00 -2.31 -18.34
CA ARG A 469 -14.18 -1.49 -19.55
C ARG A 469 -15.42 -0.58 -19.47
N ALA A 470 -16.32 -0.86 -18.54
CA ALA A 470 -17.50 -0.01 -18.32
C ALA A 470 -17.14 1.31 -17.60
N THR A 471 -16.08 1.30 -16.75
CA THR A 471 -15.71 2.44 -15.91
C THR A 471 -14.31 2.98 -16.18
N ASP A 472 -13.35 2.12 -16.58
CA ASP A 472 -11.94 2.49 -16.72
C ASP A 472 -11.52 2.79 -18.17
N SER A 473 -12.37 2.50 -19.15
CA SER A 473 -12.04 2.68 -20.55
C SER A 473 -12.75 3.89 -21.16
N TYR A 474 -11.96 4.77 -21.77
CA TYR A 474 -12.47 5.90 -22.54
C TYR A 474 -12.51 5.56 -24.03
N ARG A 475 -13.67 5.69 -24.66
CA ARG A 475 -13.88 5.45 -26.09
C ARG A 475 -14.61 6.63 -26.72
N GLN A 476 -14.42 6.83 -28.01
CA GLN A 476 -15.19 7.80 -28.77
C GLN A 476 -16.66 7.36 -28.84
N PRO A 477 -17.60 8.21 -28.39
CA PRO A 477 -19.03 7.85 -28.34
C PRO A 477 -19.65 7.73 -29.74
N GLY A 478 -19.02 8.27 -30.77
CA GLY A 478 -19.55 8.28 -32.13
C GLY A 478 -20.92 8.95 -32.20
N SER A 479 -21.82 8.38 -32.97
CA SER A 479 -23.17 8.92 -33.21
C SER A 479 -24.08 8.89 -31.99
N THR A 480 -23.78 8.13 -30.95
CA THR A 480 -24.54 8.16 -29.68
C THR A 480 -24.47 9.52 -29.00
N PHE A 481 -23.40 10.29 -29.25
CA PHE A 481 -23.24 11.63 -28.71
C PHE A 481 -24.24 12.63 -29.31
N LYS A 482 -24.90 12.33 -30.43
CA LYS A 482 -25.93 13.18 -31.04
C LYS A 482 -27.10 13.45 -30.10
N VAL A 483 -27.40 12.52 -29.19
CA VAL A 483 -28.43 12.73 -28.16
C VAL A 483 -28.10 13.97 -27.32
N LEU A 484 -26.86 14.09 -26.88
CA LEU A 484 -26.40 15.20 -26.03
C LEU A 484 -26.07 16.46 -26.83
N SER A 485 -25.49 16.31 -28.03
CA SER A 485 -24.99 17.44 -28.82
C SER A 485 -26.02 18.07 -29.74
N ALA A 486 -27.08 17.35 -30.12
CA ALA A 486 -28.08 17.83 -31.06
C ALA A 486 -29.50 17.73 -30.51
N PHE A 487 -29.97 16.55 -30.12
CA PHE A 487 -31.38 16.35 -29.77
C PHE A 487 -31.78 17.03 -28.44
N ALA A 488 -30.98 16.84 -27.39
CA ALA A 488 -31.28 17.47 -26.10
C ALA A 488 -31.31 19.02 -26.19
N PRO A 489 -30.28 19.69 -26.76
CA PRO A 489 -30.32 21.14 -26.93
C PRO A 489 -31.46 21.63 -27.85
N ALA A 490 -31.76 20.87 -28.90
CA ALA A 490 -32.84 21.22 -29.82
C ALA A 490 -34.20 21.24 -29.10
N ILE A 491 -34.48 20.28 -28.26
CA ILE A 491 -35.73 20.20 -27.49
C ILE A 491 -35.72 21.19 -26.33
N ASP A 492 -34.64 21.24 -25.53
CA ASP A 492 -34.58 22.01 -24.29
C ASP A 492 -34.45 23.53 -24.54
N ALA A 493 -33.54 23.95 -25.43
CA ALA A 493 -33.18 25.32 -25.65
C ALA A 493 -33.77 25.94 -26.92
N CYS A 494 -34.09 25.14 -27.95
CA CYS A 494 -34.55 25.66 -29.25
C CYS A 494 -36.03 25.39 -29.52
N GLY A 495 -36.80 24.91 -28.53
CA GLY A 495 -38.24 24.69 -28.63
C GLY A 495 -38.67 23.65 -29.68
N GLN A 496 -37.77 22.76 -30.04
CA GLN A 496 -38.08 21.68 -30.98
C GLN A 496 -38.82 20.54 -30.28
N THR A 497 -39.51 19.72 -31.05
CA THR A 497 -40.23 18.54 -30.53
C THR A 497 -39.86 17.31 -31.34
N LEU A 498 -40.31 16.14 -30.92
CA LEU A 498 -40.15 14.89 -31.69
C LEU A 498 -40.87 14.91 -33.06
N GLY A 499 -41.82 15.84 -33.22
CA GLY A 499 -42.52 16.08 -34.47
C GLY A 499 -41.92 17.19 -35.35
N SER A 500 -40.80 17.78 -34.95
CA SER A 500 -40.12 18.80 -35.75
C SER A 500 -39.49 18.18 -36.98
N VAL A 501 -39.71 18.85 -38.12
CA VAL A 501 -39.22 18.38 -39.43
C VAL A 501 -38.21 19.36 -39.97
N TYR A 502 -37.08 18.83 -40.47
CA TYR A 502 -36.04 19.60 -41.12
C TYR A 502 -35.89 19.18 -42.57
N TYR A 503 -35.66 20.15 -43.43
CA TYR A 503 -35.29 19.87 -44.82
C TYR A 503 -33.83 19.39 -44.88
N ASP A 504 -33.59 18.18 -45.37
CA ASP A 504 -32.25 17.65 -45.60
C ASP A 504 -31.74 18.20 -46.94
N GLY A 505 -31.08 19.31 -46.91
CA GLY A 505 -30.54 20.01 -48.07
C GLY A 505 -29.08 20.40 -47.90
N PRO A 506 -28.47 21.00 -48.94
CA PRO A 506 -27.11 21.51 -48.84
C PRO A 506 -26.95 22.45 -47.65
N TYR A 507 -25.98 22.18 -46.77
CA TYR A 507 -25.70 22.96 -45.61
C TYR A 507 -24.25 23.38 -45.52
N GLU A 508 -24.03 24.70 -45.30
CA GLU A 508 -22.70 25.28 -45.11
C GLU A 508 -22.66 26.07 -43.80
N ALA A 509 -21.60 25.85 -43.03
CA ALA A 509 -21.31 26.65 -41.83
C ALA A 509 -19.82 26.90 -41.73
N ASN A 510 -19.47 28.17 -41.36
CA ASN A 510 -18.08 28.63 -41.20
C ASN A 510 -17.17 28.32 -42.40
N GLY A 511 -17.69 28.46 -43.65
CA GLY A 511 -16.97 28.20 -44.89
C GLY A 511 -16.71 26.72 -45.17
N LYS A 512 -17.33 25.81 -44.43
CA LYS A 512 -17.25 24.39 -44.64
C LYS A 512 -18.62 23.86 -45.09
N GLN A 513 -18.63 23.21 -46.26
CA GLN A 513 -19.81 22.49 -46.76
C GLN A 513 -19.87 21.12 -46.08
N PHE A 514 -21.02 20.82 -45.47
CA PHE A 514 -21.31 19.53 -44.88
C PHE A 514 -22.02 18.65 -45.92
N ARG A 515 -21.61 17.39 -45.99
CA ARG A 515 -22.11 16.42 -46.93
C ARG A 515 -22.69 15.22 -46.21
N ASN A 516 -23.74 14.65 -46.77
CA ASN A 516 -24.30 13.40 -46.30
C ASN A 516 -23.38 12.22 -46.61
N TRP A 517 -23.33 11.22 -45.72
CA TRP A 517 -22.51 10.03 -45.90
C TRP A 517 -22.92 9.17 -47.09
N TYR A 518 -24.20 9.31 -47.54
CA TYR A 518 -24.76 8.59 -48.66
C TYR A 518 -24.62 9.32 -50.02
N GLY A 519 -23.94 10.43 -50.07
CA GLY A 519 -23.66 11.21 -51.28
C GLY A 519 -24.46 12.52 -51.37
N ASP A 520 -24.00 13.42 -52.25
CA ASP A 520 -24.50 14.81 -52.33
C ASP A 520 -25.79 14.96 -53.16
N ASP A 521 -26.18 13.94 -53.91
CA ASP A 521 -27.28 14.04 -54.87
C ASP A 521 -28.62 13.47 -54.35
N ASN A 522 -28.64 12.93 -53.15
CA ASN A 522 -29.83 12.32 -52.53
C ASN A 522 -30.19 13.07 -51.22
N TYR A 523 -30.95 14.15 -51.36
CA TYR A 523 -31.59 14.83 -50.19
C TYR A 523 -32.98 14.23 -49.96
N LEU A 524 -33.28 13.93 -48.69
CA LEU A 524 -34.55 13.32 -48.26
C LEU A 524 -35.52 14.36 -47.71
#